data_cf720dcf6671be6c3076fc59eb9d2f53
#
_entry.id   cf720dcf6671be6c3076fc59eb9d2f53
#
_cell.length_a   1.000
_cell.length_b   1.000
_cell.length_c   1.000
_cell.angle_alpha   90.00
_cell.angle_beta   90.00
_cell.angle_gamma   90.00
#
_symmetry.space_group_name_H-M   'P 1'
#
loop_
_entity.id
_entity.type
_entity.pdbx_description
1 polymer ?
#
loop_
_entity_poly.entity_id
_entity_poly.type
_entity_poly.pdbx_seq_one_letter_code
_entity_poly.pdbx_strand_id
1 'polypeptide(L)'
;MKILVLRSSFQSDDFVKTEYAELMDFLKARCDAEFIVLGNENLKTFPEMSLQSFDYVMIATGGVESLFKTIWSKGLLKTTTLIADGRNNSLAASLEILSYLSENEQKGRIIHGTNDEIVNGIVENVVGTQDCASSLFIGTRIGVFGQPSDWLIASGVDYNYIKERYGIETVFIDLQRLVDEVGASEKSDMLAADKTYAAIKKICQEERLDAMTIRCFDIVKACNTTSCLALAKLNDEGIVAGCEGDMQTLMTMLLAKKLCNEPAFMANPSILTDTTTMFAHCTVPLSMCYRTTMRTHFESGIGVAVQGDMPLTDYTIMKWGGRRLDKFFVTEAKAIENQYSEHFCRTQIMLDVNLKPYLLHRTIGNHHVIIRGRHAAEIRRFMKENGIK
;
A
#
# COMPACT_ATOMS: atom_id res chain seq x y z
N MET A 1 17.22 17.33 -16.37
CA MET A 1 16.37 17.89 -15.29
C MET A 1 16.53 19.41 -15.28
N LYS A 2 15.42 20.18 -15.16
CA LYS A 2 15.48 21.65 -15.18
C LYS A 2 15.09 22.24 -13.83
N ILE A 3 15.92 23.10 -13.28
CA ILE A 3 15.74 23.74 -11.97
C ILE A 3 15.64 25.27 -12.16
N LEU A 4 14.52 25.84 -11.73
CA LEU A 4 14.37 27.29 -11.63
C LEU A 4 14.95 27.76 -10.29
N VAL A 5 15.89 28.67 -10.32
CA VAL A 5 16.54 29.24 -9.11
C VAL A 5 15.98 30.63 -8.86
N LEU A 6 15.27 30.82 -7.75
CA LEU A 6 14.74 32.13 -7.36
C LEU A 6 15.68 32.86 -6.40
N ARG A 7 15.97 34.12 -6.69
CA ARG A 7 16.73 35.00 -5.85
C ARG A 7 16.05 36.37 -5.65
N SER A 8 16.34 37.00 -4.54
CA SER A 8 15.86 38.34 -4.29
C SER A 8 16.57 39.37 -5.17
N SER A 9 16.00 40.56 -5.29
CA SER A 9 16.60 41.68 -6.00
C SER A 9 17.85 42.25 -5.32
N PHE A 10 18.14 41.86 -4.08
CA PHE A 10 19.34 42.28 -3.34
C PHE A 10 20.58 41.48 -3.70
N GLN A 11 20.44 40.33 -4.35
CA GLN A 11 21.55 39.49 -4.80
C GLN A 11 21.61 39.45 -6.33
N SER A 12 22.82 39.27 -6.86
CA SER A 12 23.03 39.08 -8.31
C SER A 12 23.00 37.62 -8.72
N ASP A 13 22.85 37.34 -10.01
CA ASP A 13 23.00 36.00 -10.56
C ASP A 13 24.38 35.40 -10.27
N ASP A 14 25.43 36.23 -10.29
CA ASP A 14 26.80 35.79 -10.01
C ASP A 14 27.00 35.42 -8.53
N PHE A 15 26.32 36.14 -7.62
CA PHE A 15 26.27 35.73 -6.21
C PHE A 15 25.69 34.30 -6.08
N VAL A 16 24.56 34.03 -6.71
CA VAL A 16 23.92 32.70 -6.65
C VAL A 16 24.84 31.63 -7.23
N LYS A 17 25.44 31.89 -8.40
CA LYS A 17 26.34 30.93 -9.05
C LYS A 17 27.58 30.63 -8.21
N THR A 18 28.08 31.59 -7.48
CA THR A 18 29.25 31.43 -6.60
C THR A 18 28.88 30.75 -5.31
N GLU A 19 27.84 31.22 -4.63
CA GLU A 19 27.41 30.72 -3.32
C GLU A 19 26.90 29.26 -3.36
N TYR A 20 26.26 28.90 -4.46
CA TYR A 20 25.68 27.58 -4.65
C TYR A 20 26.44 26.71 -5.68
N ALA A 21 27.67 27.09 -6.03
CA ALA A 21 28.49 26.38 -7.03
C ALA A 21 28.61 24.90 -6.73
N GLU A 22 28.95 24.55 -5.50
CA GLU A 22 29.12 23.16 -5.07
C GLU A 22 27.84 22.35 -5.23
N LEU A 23 26.69 22.86 -4.75
CA LEU A 23 25.38 22.17 -4.89
C LEU A 23 24.99 22.05 -6.37
N MET A 24 25.18 23.11 -7.16
CA MET A 24 24.83 23.08 -8.58
C MET A 24 25.71 22.10 -9.36
N ASP A 25 26.98 21.99 -9.04
CA ASP A 25 27.88 21.04 -9.69
C ASP A 25 27.60 19.62 -9.28
N PHE A 26 27.23 19.40 -8.02
CA PHE A 26 26.72 18.10 -7.55
C PHE A 26 25.47 17.67 -8.31
N LEU A 27 24.49 18.56 -8.48
CA LEU A 27 23.24 18.28 -9.18
C LEU A 27 23.46 18.09 -10.69
N LYS A 28 24.38 18.84 -11.31
CA LYS A 28 24.78 18.58 -12.72
C LYS A 28 25.39 17.20 -12.89
N ALA A 29 26.33 16.84 -12.00
CA ALA A 29 27.05 15.59 -12.12
C ALA A 29 26.16 14.35 -11.90
N ARG A 30 25.19 14.43 -10.98
CA ARG A 30 24.37 13.27 -10.58
C ARG A 30 22.99 13.21 -11.21
N CYS A 31 22.43 14.35 -11.61
CA CYS A 31 21.05 14.47 -12.09
C CYS A 31 20.93 15.13 -13.46
N ASP A 32 22.03 15.42 -14.14
CA ASP A 32 22.06 16.16 -15.42
C ASP A 32 21.18 17.43 -15.34
N ALA A 33 21.45 18.25 -14.29
CA ALA A 33 20.63 19.40 -13.98
C ALA A 33 21.04 20.64 -14.77
N GLU A 34 20.05 21.31 -15.37
CA GLU A 34 20.18 22.65 -15.96
C GLU A 34 19.55 23.67 -15.01
N PHE A 35 20.20 24.84 -14.85
CA PHE A 35 19.75 25.89 -13.96
C PHE A 35 19.43 27.18 -14.71
N ILE A 36 18.29 27.77 -14.36
CA ILE A 36 17.94 29.12 -14.78
C ILE A 36 17.70 29.98 -13.54
N VAL A 37 18.43 31.07 -13.42
CA VAL A 37 18.32 32.00 -12.29
C VAL A 37 17.35 33.13 -12.66
N LEU A 38 16.42 33.42 -11.75
CA LEU A 38 15.40 34.44 -11.95
C LEU A 38 15.28 35.32 -10.71
N GLY A 39 15.39 36.64 -10.91
CA GLY A 39 15.07 37.67 -9.95
C GLY A 39 13.81 38.45 -10.39
N ASN A 40 13.27 39.28 -9.50
CA ASN A 40 12.09 40.12 -9.80
C ASN A 40 12.31 41.02 -11.02
N GLU A 41 13.51 41.58 -11.18
CA GLU A 41 13.89 42.50 -12.25
C GLU A 41 13.87 41.83 -13.62
N ASN A 42 14.11 40.52 -13.69
CA ASN A 42 14.21 39.75 -14.92
C ASN A 42 12.85 39.12 -15.34
N LEU A 43 11.85 39.21 -14.49
CA LEU A 43 10.54 38.52 -14.74
C LEU A 43 9.86 39.05 -16.01
N LYS A 44 9.96 40.35 -16.32
CA LYS A 44 9.31 40.96 -17.49
C LYS A 44 9.95 40.55 -18.82
N THR A 45 11.22 40.18 -18.80
CA THR A 45 11.97 39.78 -19.99
C THR A 45 12.09 38.29 -20.15
N PHE A 46 11.58 37.52 -19.19
CA PHE A 46 11.64 36.06 -19.19
C PHE A 46 10.53 35.50 -20.09
N PRO A 47 10.85 34.63 -21.05
CA PRO A 47 9.85 34.05 -21.93
C PRO A 47 8.84 33.21 -21.12
N GLU A 48 7.57 33.59 -21.11
CA GLU A 48 6.53 32.90 -20.32
C GLU A 48 6.42 31.40 -20.62
N MET A 49 6.62 30.98 -21.87
CA MET A 49 6.62 29.57 -22.26
C MET A 49 7.75 28.75 -21.63
N SER A 50 8.85 29.38 -21.21
CA SER A 50 9.99 28.68 -20.61
C SER A 50 9.75 28.24 -19.17
N LEU A 51 8.80 28.87 -18.45
CA LEU A 51 8.54 28.59 -17.02
C LEU A 51 7.75 27.31 -16.77
N GLN A 52 7.03 26.78 -17.76
CA GLN A 52 6.21 25.59 -17.60
C GLN A 52 7.00 24.25 -17.59
N SER A 53 8.29 24.28 -17.87
CA SER A 53 9.12 23.10 -18.08
C SER A 53 10.09 22.79 -16.94
N PHE A 54 9.95 23.42 -15.78
CA PHE A 54 10.82 23.16 -14.63
C PHE A 54 10.31 22.00 -13.79
N ASP A 55 11.23 21.15 -13.38
CA ASP A 55 10.98 20.01 -12.51
C ASP A 55 11.00 20.43 -11.03
N TYR A 56 11.83 21.43 -10.68
CA TYR A 56 12.05 21.92 -9.32
C TYR A 56 12.19 23.43 -9.28
N VAL A 57 11.93 24.02 -8.10
CA VAL A 57 12.23 25.41 -7.79
C VAL A 57 13.22 25.46 -6.63
N MET A 58 14.43 25.92 -6.89
CA MET A 58 15.42 26.17 -5.85
C MET A 58 15.24 27.58 -5.30
N ILE A 59 15.03 27.69 -4.02
CA ILE A 59 14.99 28.98 -3.31
C ILE A 59 16.40 29.30 -2.84
N ALA A 60 17.07 30.22 -3.52
CA ALA A 60 18.43 30.59 -3.19
C ALA A 60 18.50 31.62 -2.04
N THR A 61 17.50 32.50 -1.95
CA THR A 61 17.46 33.53 -0.91
C THR A 61 16.05 33.76 -0.40
N GLY A 62 15.90 34.35 0.79
CA GLY A 62 14.64 34.94 1.23
C GLY A 62 14.27 36.16 0.39
N GLY A 63 13.01 36.63 0.52
CA GLY A 63 12.46 37.76 -0.22
C GLY A 63 12.01 37.41 -1.65
N VAL A 64 11.84 36.13 -1.96
CA VAL A 64 11.35 35.62 -3.26
C VAL A 64 9.89 35.17 -3.23
N GLU A 65 9.22 35.25 -2.10
CA GLU A 65 7.86 34.73 -1.87
C GLU A 65 6.85 35.39 -2.83
N SER A 66 6.92 36.70 -3.00
CA SER A 66 6.07 37.44 -3.95
C SER A 66 6.40 37.13 -5.41
N LEU A 67 7.68 36.86 -5.73
CA LEU A 67 8.08 36.40 -7.06
C LEU A 67 7.49 35.03 -7.36
N PHE A 68 7.63 34.07 -6.43
CA PHE A 68 7.02 32.76 -6.55
C PHE A 68 5.50 32.87 -6.74
N LYS A 69 4.81 33.61 -5.85
CA LYS A 69 3.37 33.83 -5.93
C LYS A 69 2.95 34.38 -7.29
N THR A 70 3.69 35.34 -7.83
CA THR A 70 3.41 35.97 -9.14
C THR A 70 3.52 34.95 -10.28
N ILE A 71 4.57 34.14 -10.28
CA ILE A 71 4.81 33.14 -11.33
C ILE A 71 3.75 32.04 -11.24
N TRP A 72 3.47 31.58 -10.03
CA TRP A 72 2.56 30.46 -9.78
C TRP A 72 1.08 30.86 -10.08
N SER A 73 0.65 32.03 -9.62
CA SER A 73 -0.74 32.50 -9.85
C SER A 73 -1.06 32.78 -11.32
N LYS A 74 -0.08 33.02 -12.15
CA LYS A 74 -0.22 33.14 -13.61
C LYS A 74 -0.24 31.78 -14.32
N GLY A 75 -0.13 30.66 -13.60
CA GLY A 75 -0.06 29.30 -14.17
C GLY A 75 1.22 29.03 -14.96
N LEU A 76 2.27 29.83 -14.74
CA LEU A 76 3.55 29.71 -15.44
C LEU A 76 4.46 28.63 -14.83
N LEU A 77 4.15 28.18 -13.63
CA LEU A 77 4.90 27.16 -12.90
C LEU A 77 3.98 26.00 -12.53
N LYS A 78 4.35 24.78 -12.89
CA LYS A 78 3.58 23.57 -12.60
C LYS A 78 4.09 22.79 -11.38
N THR A 79 5.41 22.89 -11.12
CA THR A 79 5.99 22.18 -9.98
C THR A 79 5.76 22.94 -8.67
N THR A 80 5.50 22.20 -7.61
CA THR A 80 5.37 22.69 -6.23
C THR A 80 6.45 22.06 -5.32
N THR A 81 7.47 21.43 -5.91
CA THR A 81 8.62 20.88 -5.18
C THR A 81 9.72 21.91 -5.11
N LEU A 82 10.02 22.35 -3.88
CA LEU A 82 11.04 23.36 -3.58
C LEU A 82 12.34 22.69 -3.13
N ILE A 83 13.48 23.34 -3.41
CA ILE A 83 14.80 22.97 -2.90
C ILE A 83 15.31 24.15 -2.07
N ALA A 84 15.75 23.88 -0.85
CA ALA A 84 16.33 24.89 0.04
C ALA A 84 17.40 24.27 0.94
N ASP A 85 18.59 24.85 1.00
CA ASP A 85 19.67 24.38 1.87
C ASP A 85 19.72 25.10 3.24
N GLY A 86 18.87 26.09 3.44
CA GLY A 86 18.75 26.89 4.66
C GLY A 86 19.58 28.15 4.69
N ARG A 87 20.62 28.26 3.84
CA ARG A 87 21.43 29.50 3.73
C ARG A 87 20.58 30.66 3.19
N ASN A 88 20.98 31.89 3.48
CA ASN A 88 20.37 33.11 2.95
C ASN A 88 18.85 33.20 3.12
N ASN A 89 18.30 32.64 4.22
CA ASN A 89 16.86 32.54 4.51
C ASN A 89 16.08 31.73 3.48
N SER A 90 16.72 30.86 2.72
CA SER A 90 16.07 30.02 1.71
C SER A 90 15.00 29.08 2.29
N LEU A 91 15.26 28.49 3.46
CA LEU A 91 14.29 27.63 4.14
C LEU A 91 13.10 28.44 4.66
N ALA A 92 13.33 29.61 5.28
CA ALA A 92 12.25 30.46 5.78
C ALA A 92 11.27 30.87 4.64
N ALA A 93 11.81 31.31 3.51
CA ALA A 93 11.01 31.63 2.32
C ALA A 93 10.27 30.39 1.77
N SER A 94 10.91 29.24 1.75
CA SER A 94 10.29 27.99 1.29
C SER A 94 9.13 27.56 2.19
N LEU A 95 9.22 27.75 3.50
CA LEU A 95 8.13 27.46 4.45
C LEU A 95 6.93 28.36 4.22
N GLU A 96 7.15 29.67 3.97
CA GLU A 96 6.08 30.60 3.64
C GLU A 96 5.40 30.25 2.30
N ILE A 97 6.20 29.92 1.29
CA ILE A 97 5.69 29.44 -0.01
C ILE A 97 4.87 28.15 0.16
N LEU A 98 5.36 27.22 0.96
CA LEU A 98 4.65 25.95 1.22
C LEU A 98 3.30 26.20 1.93
N SER A 99 3.26 27.14 2.87
CA SER A 99 2.01 27.57 3.53
C SER A 99 1.05 28.20 2.52
N TYR A 100 1.52 29.09 1.66
CA TYR A 100 0.72 29.70 0.59
C TYR A 100 0.15 28.65 -0.38
N LEU A 101 0.94 27.65 -0.77
CA LEU A 101 0.47 26.53 -1.60
C LEU A 101 -0.65 25.76 -0.90
N SER A 102 -0.47 25.45 0.39
CA SER A 102 -1.47 24.74 1.19
C SER A 102 -2.79 25.51 1.33
N GLU A 103 -2.76 26.83 1.52
CA GLU A 103 -3.94 27.71 1.55
C GLU A 103 -4.71 27.72 0.22
N ASN A 104 -4.02 27.45 -0.89
CA ASN A 104 -4.61 27.32 -2.22
C ASN A 104 -4.88 25.85 -2.63
N GLU A 105 -5.02 24.95 -1.66
CA GLU A 105 -5.33 23.53 -1.84
C GLU A 105 -4.31 22.76 -2.70
N GLN A 106 -3.09 23.27 -2.78
CA GLN A 106 -2.01 22.64 -3.52
C GLN A 106 -1.06 21.88 -2.58
N LYS A 107 -0.69 20.66 -2.98
CA LYS A 107 0.34 19.91 -2.28
C LYS A 107 1.71 20.38 -2.73
N GLY A 108 2.48 20.93 -1.81
CA GLY A 108 3.88 21.24 -2.02
C GLY A 108 4.79 20.41 -1.11
N ARG A 109 6.09 20.43 -1.41
CA ARG A 109 7.14 19.83 -0.54
C ARG A 109 8.44 20.61 -0.65
N ILE A 110 9.25 20.49 0.39
CA ILE A 110 10.59 21.07 0.43
C ILE A 110 11.60 19.93 0.55
N ILE A 111 12.59 19.91 -0.35
CA ILE A 111 13.80 19.09 -0.22
C ILE A 111 14.82 19.98 0.47
N HIS A 112 15.24 19.59 1.67
CA HIS A 112 16.12 20.41 2.52
C HIS A 112 17.23 19.55 3.11
N GLY A 113 18.40 20.15 3.33
CA GLY A 113 19.53 19.54 4.01
C GLY A 113 20.87 19.91 3.39
N THR A 114 21.87 19.08 3.63
CA THR A 114 23.19 19.15 2.99
C THR A 114 23.10 18.85 1.48
N ASN A 115 24.17 19.11 0.75
CA ASN A 115 24.22 18.81 -0.69
C ASN A 115 23.86 17.35 -0.99
N ASP A 116 24.36 16.40 -0.19
CA ASP A 116 24.06 14.97 -0.34
C ASP A 116 22.58 14.65 -0.03
N GLU A 117 22.02 15.25 1.02
CA GLU A 117 20.60 15.05 1.37
C GLU A 117 19.67 15.65 0.31
N ILE A 118 20.01 16.80 -0.26
CA ILE A 118 19.27 17.42 -1.36
C ILE A 118 19.33 16.55 -2.62
N VAL A 119 20.53 16.07 -3.00
CA VAL A 119 20.68 15.17 -4.15
C VAL A 119 19.91 13.88 -3.94
N ASN A 120 20.02 13.25 -2.77
CA ASN A 120 19.28 12.04 -2.44
C ASN A 120 17.77 12.30 -2.47
N GLY A 121 17.29 13.41 -1.91
CA GLY A 121 15.88 13.80 -1.96
C GLY A 121 15.35 14.07 -3.36
N ILE A 122 16.21 14.53 -4.29
CA ILE A 122 15.87 14.68 -5.72
C ILE A 122 15.88 13.32 -6.41
N VAL A 123 16.90 12.50 -6.19
CA VAL A 123 16.98 11.14 -6.75
C VAL A 123 15.81 10.28 -6.26
N GLU A 124 15.50 10.32 -4.98
CA GLU A 124 14.32 9.68 -4.41
C GLU A 124 13.03 10.24 -5.00
N ASN A 125 12.97 11.52 -5.34
CA ASN A 125 11.82 12.15 -5.98
C ASN A 125 11.73 11.79 -7.48
N VAL A 126 12.83 11.66 -8.18
CA VAL A 126 12.88 11.17 -9.57
C VAL A 126 12.52 9.67 -9.59
N VAL A 127 12.95 8.91 -8.61
CA VAL A 127 12.52 7.52 -8.37
C VAL A 127 11.10 7.48 -7.80
N GLY A 128 10.67 8.47 -7.01
CA GLY A 128 9.35 8.58 -6.37
C GLY A 128 8.28 9.30 -7.20
N THR A 129 8.59 9.84 -8.37
CA THR A 129 7.59 10.20 -9.40
C THR A 129 7.20 9.02 -10.28
N GLN A 130 7.95 7.93 -10.25
CA GLN A 130 7.38 6.59 -10.39
C GLN A 130 6.80 6.24 -9.02
N ASP A 131 5.49 6.37 -8.87
CA ASP A 131 4.72 5.91 -7.73
C ASP A 131 5.36 4.67 -7.09
N CYS A 132 5.92 4.77 -5.87
CA CYS A 132 6.47 3.59 -5.17
C CYS A 132 5.44 2.47 -5.06
N ALA A 133 4.15 2.82 -4.94
CA ALA A 133 3.06 1.85 -4.99
C ALA A 133 2.91 1.21 -6.36
N SER A 134 3.04 1.96 -7.45
CA SER A 134 2.94 1.37 -8.80
C SER A 134 4.13 0.45 -9.06
N SER A 135 5.36 0.82 -8.69
CA SER A 135 6.55 -0.02 -8.91
C SER A 135 6.48 -1.35 -8.16
N LEU A 136 5.90 -1.37 -6.95
CA LEU A 136 5.77 -2.58 -6.14
C LEU A 136 4.80 -3.61 -6.75
N PHE A 137 3.77 -3.14 -7.47
CA PHE A 137 2.68 -3.99 -7.97
C PHE A 137 2.63 -4.12 -9.50
N ILE A 138 3.43 -3.35 -10.25
CA ILE A 138 3.46 -3.43 -11.72
C ILE A 138 3.61 -4.87 -12.20
N GLY A 139 2.73 -5.25 -13.13
CA GLY A 139 2.73 -6.58 -13.73
C GLY A 139 2.13 -7.68 -12.87
N THR A 140 1.64 -7.34 -11.66
CA THR A 140 0.93 -8.31 -10.81
C THR A 140 -0.40 -8.71 -11.44
N ARG A 141 -0.67 -10.01 -11.50
CA ARG A 141 -1.91 -10.59 -12.02
C ARG A 141 -2.74 -11.17 -10.87
N ILE A 142 -3.96 -10.69 -10.69
CA ILE A 142 -4.88 -11.11 -9.64
C ILE A 142 -6.07 -11.84 -10.24
N GLY A 143 -6.31 -13.09 -9.81
CA GLY A 143 -7.50 -13.87 -10.16
C GLY A 143 -8.66 -13.59 -9.20
N VAL A 144 -9.85 -13.32 -9.74
CA VAL A 144 -11.10 -13.22 -8.97
C VAL A 144 -12.00 -14.37 -9.40
N PHE A 145 -12.11 -15.39 -8.55
CA PHE A 145 -12.90 -16.58 -8.80
C PHE A 145 -14.35 -16.34 -8.34
N GLY A 146 -15.23 -16.06 -9.27
CA GLY A 146 -16.61 -15.62 -9.04
C GLY A 146 -16.70 -14.13 -8.75
N GLN A 147 -17.63 -13.74 -7.90
CA GLN A 147 -17.85 -12.37 -7.45
C GLN A 147 -17.54 -12.25 -5.95
N PRO A 148 -17.32 -11.06 -5.39
CA PRO A 148 -17.29 -10.88 -3.94
C PRO A 148 -18.53 -11.48 -3.28
N SER A 149 -18.39 -12.03 -2.09
CA SER A 149 -19.51 -12.53 -1.30
C SER A 149 -20.52 -11.42 -1.00
N ASP A 150 -21.81 -11.73 -1.02
CA ASP A 150 -22.89 -10.72 -0.96
C ASP A 150 -22.89 -9.91 0.34
N TRP A 151 -22.34 -10.45 1.42
CA TRP A 151 -22.21 -9.78 2.71
C TRP A 151 -21.00 -8.81 2.76
N LEU A 152 -20.08 -8.85 1.81
CA LEU A 152 -18.92 -7.95 1.73
C LEU A 152 -19.30 -6.66 0.99
N ILE A 153 -20.28 -5.93 1.52
CA ILE A 153 -20.85 -4.74 0.86
C ILE A 153 -19.89 -3.55 0.76
N ALA A 154 -18.80 -3.55 1.55
CA ALA A 154 -17.81 -2.47 1.60
C ALA A 154 -16.41 -2.90 1.11
N SER A 155 -16.18 -4.17 0.77
CA SER A 155 -14.85 -4.72 0.47
C SER A 155 -14.49 -4.73 -1.03
N GLY A 156 -15.34 -4.18 -1.89
CA GLY A 156 -15.07 -4.02 -3.32
C GLY A 156 -14.06 -2.90 -3.60
N VAL A 157 -13.37 -3.00 -4.75
CA VAL A 157 -12.44 -2.01 -5.24
C VAL A 157 -12.85 -1.46 -6.62
N ASP A 158 -12.30 -0.34 -7.00
CA ASP A 158 -12.38 0.17 -8.37
C ASP A 158 -11.28 -0.49 -9.21
N TYR A 159 -11.63 -1.50 -10.00
CA TYR A 159 -10.69 -2.29 -10.79
C TYR A 159 -9.95 -1.46 -11.85
N ASN A 160 -10.58 -0.45 -12.42
CA ASN A 160 -9.92 0.45 -13.34
C ASN A 160 -8.87 1.30 -12.62
N TYR A 161 -9.23 1.84 -11.46
CA TYR A 161 -8.31 2.61 -10.64
C TYR A 161 -7.09 1.79 -10.21
N ILE A 162 -7.27 0.55 -9.73
CA ILE A 162 -6.12 -0.28 -9.32
C ILE A 162 -5.23 -0.66 -10.50
N LYS A 163 -5.79 -0.83 -11.69
CA LYS A 163 -5.02 -1.06 -12.92
C LYS A 163 -4.19 0.17 -13.29
N GLU A 164 -4.83 1.34 -13.33
CA GLU A 164 -4.16 2.59 -13.70
C GLU A 164 -3.13 3.02 -12.65
N ARG A 165 -3.48 2.90 -11.36
CA ARG A 165 -2.66 3.40 -10.25
C ARG A 165 -1.53 2.47 -9.85
N TYR A 166 -1.76 1.16 -9.88
CA TYR A 166 -0.82 0.15 -9.37
C TYR A 166 -0.31 -0.82 -10.45
N GLY A 167 -0.76 -0.69 -11.70
CA GLY A 167 -0.34 -1.57 -12.79
C GLY A 167 -0.80 -3.02 -12.62
N ILE A 168 -1.85 -3.26 -11.83
CA ILE A 168 -2.38 -4.59 -11.53
C ILE A 168 -3.37 -5.02 -12.61
N GLU A 169 -3.17 -6.21 -13.17
CA GLU A 169 -4.13 -6.85 -14.05
C GLU A 169 -5.07 -7.77 -13.25
N THR A 170 -6.38 -7.57 -13.42
CA THR A 170 -7.39 -8.42 -12.79
C THR A 170 -7.97 -9.37 -13.83
N VAL A 171 -7.92 -10.66 -13.53
CA VAL A 171 -8.47 -11.75 -14.35
C VAL A 171 -9.72 -12.30 -13.65
N PHE A 172 -10.88 -12.10 -14.25
CA PHE A 172 -12.12 -12.66 -13.74
C PHE A 172 -12.29 -14.09 -14.23
N ILE A 173 -12.42 -15.03 -13.30
CA ILE A 173 -12.52 -16.46 -13.55
C ILE A 173 -13.92 -16.89 -13.21
N ASP A 174 -14.62 -17.48 -14.18
CA ASP A 174 -15.93 -18.07 -13.92
C ASP A 174 -15.77 -19.19 -12.88
N LEU A 175 -16.57 -19.12 -11.83
CA LEU A 175 -16.53 -20.12 -10.77
C LEU A 175 -16.91 -21.51 -11.28
N GLN A 176 -17.71 -21.58 -12.36
CA GLN A 176 -18.07 -22.86 -13.00
C GLN A 176 -16.84 -23.61 -13.51
N ARG A 177 -15.84 -22.89 -14.04
CA ARG A 177 -14.55 -23.50 -14.44
C ARG A 177 -13.89 -24.24 -13.27
N LEU A 178 -13.90 -23.63 -12.07
CA LEU A 178 -13.36 -24.29 -10.88
C LEU A 178 -14.24 -25.46 -10.43
N VAL A 179 -15.56 -25.30 -10.45
CA VAL A 179 -16.50 -26.37 -10.12
C VAL A 179 -16.30 -27.59 -11.04
N ASP A 180 -16.12 -27.38 -12.33
CA ASP A 180 -15.87 -28.46 -13.30
C ASP A 180 -14.53 -29.16 -13.03
N GLU A 181 -13.48 -28.42 -12.65
CA GLU A 181 -12.16 -29.01 -12.30
C GLU A 181 -12.20 -29.79 -10.98
N VAL A 182 -12.92 -29.31 -9.98
CA VAL A 182 -13.06 -29.99 -8.67
C VAL A 182 -13.96 -31.22 -8.79
N GLY A 183 -15.06 -31.09 -9.52
CA GLY A 183 -16.15 -32.06 -9.58
C GLY A 183 -16.94 -32.14 -8.28
N ALA A 184 -18.07 -32.84 -8.33
CA ALA A 184 -18.87 -33.14 -7.12
C ALA A 184 -18.13 -34.15 -6.24
N SER A 185 -18.14 -33.95 -4.93
CA SER A 185 -17.55 -34.86 -3.96
C SER A 185 -18.67 -35.52 -3.14
N GLU A 186 -18.69 -36.86 -3.10
CA GLU A 186 -19.62 -37.61 -2.26
C GLU A 186 -19.29 -37.43 -0.76
N LYS A 187 -18.01 -37.27 -0.44
CA LYS A 187 -17.51 -37.08 0.92
C LYS A 187 -16.75 -35.77 1.03
N SER A 188 -17.07 -35.03 2.07
CA SER A 188 -16.37 -33.78 2.42
C SER A 188 -15.18 -34.08 3.32
N ASP A 189 -14.07 -34.53 2.75
CA ASP A 189 -12.87 -35.01 3.44
C ASP A 189 -11.57 -34.42 2.87
N MET A 190 -10.42 -34.90 3.34
CA MET A 190 -9.10 -34.48 2.88
C MET A 190 -8.90 -34.66 1.38
N LEU A 191 -9.44 -35.73 0.79
CA LEU A 191 -9.31 -35.97 -0.66
C LEU A 191 -10.05 -34.90 -1.47
N ALA A 192 -11.24 -34.48 -1.03
CA ALA A 192 -11.98 -33.38 -1.65
C ALA A 192 -11.25 -32.05 -1.51
N ALA A 193 -10.65 -31.79 -0.34
CA ALA A 193 -9.85 -30.58 -0.11
C ALA A 193 -8.58 -30.56 -0.97
N ASP A 194 -7.89 -31.70 -1.15
CA ASP A 194 -6.70 -31.80 -2.01
C ASP A 194 -7.06 -31.66 -3.50
N LYS A 195 -8.21 -32.18 -3.95
CA LYS A 195 -8.72 -31.93 -5.31
C LYS A 195 -8.99 -30.44 -5.53
N THR A 196 -9.61 -29.77 -4.55
CA THR A 196 -9.89 -28.33 -4.62
C THR A 196 -8.59 -27.54 -4.70
N TYR A 197 -7.60 -27.88 -3.90
CA TYR A 197 -6.27 -27.25 -3.97
C TYR A 197 -5.62 -27.46 -5.34
N ALA A 198 -5.61 -28.69 -5.85
CA ALA A 198 -5.02 -28.98 -7.17
C ALA A 198 -5.71 -28.23 -8.30
N ALA A 199 -7.04 -28.13 -8.26
CA ALA A 199 -7.83 -27.39 -9.25
C ALA A 199 -7.54 -25.88 -9.22
N ILE A 200 -7.56 -25.26 -8.04
CA ILE A 200 -7.24 -23.84 -7.90
C ILE A 200 -5.80 -23.57 -8.36
N LYS A 201 -4.83 -24.38 -7.92
CA LYS A 201 -3.42 -24.25 -8.30
C LYS A 201 -3.22 -24.34 -9.81
N LYS A 202 -3.87 -25.31 -10.47
CA LYS A 202 -3.84 -25.49 -11.93
C LYS A 202 -4.31 -24.22 -12.63
N ILE A 203 -5.48 -23.68 -12.23
CA ILE A 203 -6.01 -22.45 -12.83
C ILE A 203 -5.08 -21.25 -12.58
N CYS A 204 -4.52 -21.13 -11.38
CA CYS A 204 -3.56 -20.07 -11.07
C CYS A 204 -2.32 -20.14 -11.98
N GLN A 205 -1.81 -21.33 -12.26
CA GLN A 205 -0.67 -21.54 -13.16
C GLN A 205 -1.02 -21.22 -14.63
N GLU A 206 -2.16 -21.72 -15.12
CA GLU A 206 -2.64 -21.47 -16.49
C GLU A 206 -2.82 -19.96 -16.75
N GLU A 207 -3.40 -19.24 -15.78
CA GLU A 207 -3.64 -17.79 -15.86
C GLU A 207 -2.43 -16.94 -15.39
N ARG A 208 -1.36 -17.55 -14.92
CA ARG A 208 -0.14 -16.89 -14.39
C ARG A 208 -0.47 -15.88 -13.30
N LEU A 209 -1.22 -16.33 -12.29
CA LEU A 209 -1.66 -15.46 -11.20
C LEU A 209 -0.61 -15.38 -10.08
N ASP A 210 -0.34 -14.17 -9.62
CA ASP A 210 0.47 -13.89 -8.43
C ASP A 210 -0.38 -13.91 -7.15
N ALA A 211 -1.66 -13.60 -7.30
CA ALA A 211 -2.62 -13.57 -6.21
C ALA A 211 -4.02 -13.97 -6.69
N MET A 212 -4.87 -14.42 -5.76
CA MET A 212 -6.25 -14.77 -6.08
C MET A 212 -7.18 -14.57 -4.88
N THR A 213 -8.44 -14.35 -5.17
CA THR A 213 -9.52 -14.45 -4.17
C THR A 213 -10.68 -15.25 -4.73
N ILE A 214 -11.47 -15.86 -3.86
CA ILE A 214 -12.53 -16.82 -4.25
C ILE A 214 -13.81 -16.60 -3.45
N ARG A 215 -14.95 -16.70 -4.13
CA ARG A 215 -16.27 -16.80 -3.51
C ARG A 215 -16.46 -18.22 -2.94
N CYS A 216 -15.82 -18.48 -1.80
CA CYS A 216 -15.62 -19.83 -1.26
C CYS A 216 -16.91 -20.58 -0.88
N PHE A 217 -17.96 -19.87 -0.45
CA PHE A 217 -19.24 -20.52 -0.06
C PHE A 217 -20.00 -21.14 -1.24
N ASP A 218 -19.75 -20.67 -2.46
CA ASP A 218 -20.35 -21.30 -3.64
C ASP A 218 -19.68 -22.64 -3.96
N ILE A 219 -18.39 -22.82 -3.64
CA ILE A 219 -17.72 -24.11 -3.70
C ILE A 219 -18.27 -25.08 -2.66
N VAL A 220 -18.60 -24.60 -1.45
CA VAL A 220 -19.27 -25.41 -0.43
C VAL A 220 -20.56 -26.01 -0.99
N LYS A 221 -21.37 -25.18 -1.66
CA LYS A 221 -22.67 -25.62 -2.22
C LYS A 221 -22.52 -26.52 -3.46
N ALA A 222 -21.59 -26.16 -4.35
CA ALA A 222 -21.44 -26.85 -5.63
C ALA A 222 -20.66 -28.17 -5.53
N CYS A 223 -19.62 -28.22 -4.69
CA CYS A 223 -18.66 -29.33 -4.64
C CYS A 223 -18.69 -30.11 -3.31
N ASN A 224 -19.53 -29.72 -2.35
CA ASN A 224 -19.58 -30.32 -1.02
C ASN A 224 -18.21 -30.34 -0.32
N THR A 225 -17.41 -29.31 -0.48
CA THR A 225 -16.09 -29.15 0.12
C THR A 225 -15.78 -27.68 0.40
N THR A 226 -14.59 -27.37 0.93
CA THR A 226 -14.16 -25.99 1.22
C THR A 226 -12.85 -25.66 0.56
N SER A 227 -12.59 -24.35 0.35
CA SER A 227 -11.32 -23.86 -0.20
C SER A 227 -10.28 -23.52 0.89
N CYS A 228 -10.61 -23.62 2.18
CA CYS A 228 -9.78 -23.10 3.27
C CYS A 228 -8.35 -23.67 3.28
N LEU A 229 -8.21 -25.00 3.15
CA LEU A 229 -6.90 -25.65 3.07
C LEU A 229 -6.14 -25.27 1.80
N ALA A 230 -6.85 -25.12 0.68
CA ALA A 230 -6.24 -24.68 -0.58
C ALA A 230 -5.63 -23.28 -0.45
N LEU A 231 -6.38 -22.33 0.12
CA LEU A 231 -5.89 -20.97 0.34
C LEU A 231 -4.69 -20.93 1.30
N ALA A 232 -4.71 -21.73 2.38
CA ALA A 232 -3.59 -21.86 3.30
C ALA A 232 -2.32 -22.35 2.60
N LYS A 233 -2.40 -23.42 1.79
CA LYS A 233 -1.28 -23.99 1.02
C LYS A 233 -0.74 -23.02 -0.04
N LEU A 234 -1.63 -22.35 -0.79
CA LEU A 234 -1.22 -21.40 -1.84
C LEU A 234 -0.43 -20.22 -1.27
N ASN A 235 -0.84 -19.69 -0.11
CA ASN A 235 -0.10 -18.62 0.58
C ASN A 235 1.32 -19.07 0.96
N ASP A 236 1.52 -20.32 1.38
CA ASP A 236 2.84 -20.88 1.69
C ASP A 236 3.70 -21.07 0.43
N GLU A 237 3.08 -21.31 -0.71
CA GLU A 237 3.75 -21.48 -2.01
C GLU A 237 4.03 -20.15 -2.74
N GLY A 238 3.61 -19.04 -2.16
CA GLY A 238 3.87 -17.70 -2.68
C GLY A 238 2.79 -17.12 -3.58
N ILE A 239 1.69 -17.84 -3.83
CA ILE A 239 0.48 -17.30 -4.46
C ILE A 239 -0.40 -16.72 -3.34
N VAL A 240 -0.51 -15.40 -3.28
CA VAL A 240 -1.31 -14.75 -2.23
C VAL A 240 -2.79 -15.08 -2.43
N ALA A 241 -3.40 -15.78 -1.48
CA ALA A 241 -4.74 -16.33 -1.62
C ALA A 241 -5.69 -15.85 -0.52
N GLY A 242 -6.66 -15.01 -0.90
CA GLY A 242 -7.70 -14.46 -0.04
C GLY A 242 -9.02 -15.21 -0.14
N CYS A 243 -9.83 -15.13 0.90
CA CYS A 243 -11.15 -15.76 1.00
C CYS A 243 -12.27 -14.78 0.65
N GLU A 244 -13.47 -15.32 0.40
CA GLU A 244 -14.75 -14.62 0.27
C GLU A 244 -14.85 -13.58 -0.87
N GLY A 245 -13.87 -13.51 -1.77
CA GLY A 245 -13.85 -12.48 -2.81
C GLY A 245 -13.46 -11.09 -2.29
N ASP A 246 -12.88 -10.99 -1.07
CA ASP A 246 -12.47 -9.72 -0.47
C ASP A 246 -11.22 -9.16 -1.13
N MET A 247 -11.42 -8.28 -2.09
CA MET A 247 -10.33 -7.64 -2.83
C MET A 247 -9.50 -6.69 -1.96
N GLN A 248 -10.11 -5.96 -1.03
CA GLN A 248 -9.35 -5.04 -0.18
C GLN A 248 -8.41 -5.81 0.76
N THR A 249 -8.88 -6.94 1.31
CA THR A 249 -8.03 -7.79 2.15
C THR A 249 -6.98 -8.51 1.32
N LEU A 250 -7.30 -8.98 0.11
CA LEU A 250 -6.29 -9.54 -0.80
C LEU A 250 -5.19 -8.53 -1.12
N MET A 251 -5.54 -7.26 -1.42
CA MET A 251 -4.56 -6.20 -1.63
C MET A 251 -3.70 -5.92 -0.39
N THR A 252 -4.29 -6.05 0.80
CA THR A 252 -3.56 -5.93 2.07
C THR A 252 -2.57 -7.09 2.24
N MET A 253 -2.98 -8.33 1.95
CA MET A 253 -2.10 -9.51 1.98
C MET A 253 -0.98 -9.41 0.95
N LEU A 254 -1.29 -8.92 -0.24
CA LEU A 254 -0.30 -8.72 -1.30
C LEU A 254 0.73 -7.64 -0.93
N LEU A 255 0.30 -6.57 -0.26
CA LEU A 255 1.21 -5.57 0.29
C LEU A 255 2.14 -6.19 1.36
N ALA A 256 1.60 -6.98 2.27
CA ALA A 256 2.38 -7.69 3.29
C ALA A 256 3.46 -8.58 2.64
N LYS A 257 3.08 -9.34 1.61
CA LYS A 257 4.03 -10.19 0.87
C LYS A 257 5.11 -9.40 0.15
N LYS A 258 4.72 -8.35 -0.58
CA LYS A 258 5.66 -7.59 -1.43
C LYS A 258 6.54 -6.61 -0.65
N LEU A 259 6.02 -5.98 0.41
CA LEU A 259 6.75 -4.99 1.20
C LEU A 259 7.54 -5.64 2.36
N CYS A 260 6.89 -6.54 3.11
CA CYS A 260 7.47 -7.14 4.32
C CYS A 260 8.02 -8.56 4.10
N ASN A 261 7.72 -9.17 2.94
CA ASN A 261 8.03 -10.57 2.61
C ASN A 261 7.53 -11.58 3.66
N GLU A 262 6.40 -11.28 4.32
CA GLU A 262 5.79 -12.14 5.33
C GLU A 262 4.56 -12.85 4.77
N PRO A 263 4.29 -14.10 5.18
CA PRO A 263 3.01 -14.73 4.97
C PRO A 263 1.93 -13.98 5.76
N ALA A 264 0.71 -13.92 5.20
CA ALA A 264 -0.35 -13.07 5.70
C ALA A 264 -1.57 -13.87 6.11
N PHE A 265 -2.00 -13.73 7.36
CA PHE A 265 -3.22 -14.32 7.88
C PHE A 265 -4.38 -13.31 7.79
N MET A 266 -5.33 -13.58 6.89
CA MET A 266 -6.60 -12.88 6.78
C MET A 266 -7.52 -13.34 7.90
N ALA A 267 -8.04 -12.43 8.75
CA ALA A 267 -8.84 -12.81 9.89
C ALA A 267 -9.92 -11.78 10.27
N ASN A 268 -10.99 -12.30 10.89
CA ASN A 268 -12.08 -11.51 11.47
C ASN A 268 -11.74 -11.10 12.90
N PRO A 269 -11.89 -9.83 13.31
CA PRO A 269 -11.96 -9.49 14.73
C PRO A 269 -13.24 -10.12 15.32
N SER A 270 -13.09 -10.93 16.34
CA SER A 270 -14.17 -11.77 16.89
C SER A 270 -14.51 -11.46 18.35
N ILE A 271 -13.51 -11.11 19.19
CA ILE A 271 -13.71 -10.68 20.57
C ILE A 271 -12.93 -9.40 20.82
N LEU A 272 -13.57 -8.41 21.41
CA LEU A 272 -12.99 -7.12 21.76
C LEU A 272 -13.13 -6.88 23.25
N THR A 273 -12.02 -6.68 23.95
CA THR A 273 -11.99 -6.21 25.34
C THR A 273 -11.33 -4.82 25.42
N ASP A 274 -11.18 -4.28 26.62
CA ASP A 274 -10.49 -2.99 26.81
C ASP A 274 -8.97 -3.09 26.68
N THR A 275 -8.44 -4.32 26.64
CA THR A 275 -6.99 -4.57 26.53
C THR A 275 -6.63 -5.50 25.38
N THR A 276 -7.53 -6.38 24.94
CA THR A 276 -7.21 -7.44 23.99
C THR A 276 -8.20 -7.49 22.83
N THR A 277 -7.74 -8.03 21.70
CA THR A 277 -8.56 -8.34 20.55
C THR A 277 -8.25 -9.76 20.05
N MET A 278 -9.29 -10.59 19.91
CA MET A 278 -9.16 -11.89 19.28
C MET A 278 -9.49 -11.81 17.81
N PHE A 279 -8.66 -12.44 16.99
CA PHE A 279 -8.90 -12.64 15.57
C PHE A 279 -9.09 -14.12 15.26
N ALA A 280 -10.00 -14.42 14.33
CA ALA A 280 -10.28 -15.78 13.93
C ALA A 280 -10.54 -15.90 12.43
N HIS A 281 -10.03 -16.98 11.81
CA HIS A 281 -10.37 -17.40 10.45
C HIS A 281 -10.00 -18.88 10.22
N CYS A 282 -10.32 -19.41 9.02
CA CYS A 282 -10.10 -20.81 8.68
C CYS A 282 -8.95 -21.04 7.68
N THR A 283 -8.23 -20.00 7.26
CA THR A 283 -7.30 -20.01 6.12
C THR A 283 -5.90 -19.56 6.47
N VAL A 284 -5.47 -19.74 7.73
CA VAL A 284 -4.12 -19.36 8.16
C VAL A 284 -3.07 -20.12 7.33
N PRO A 285 -2.03 -19.44 6.79
CA PRO A 285 -0.89 -20.10 6.17
C PRO A 285 -0.24 -21.10 7.13
N LEU A 286 0.07 -22.33 6.66
CA LEU A 286 0.59 -23.38 7.54
C LEU A 286 1.95 -23.00 8.12
N SER A 287 2.77 -22.28 7.34
CA SER A 287 4.09 -21.78 7.76
C SER A 287 4.05 -20.75 8.90
N MET A 288 2.89 -20.12 9.15
CA MET A 288 2.71 -19.21 10.29
C MET A 288 2.51 -19.94 11.61
N CYS A 289 2.27 -21.25 11.58
CA CYS A 289 1.89 -22.06 12.73
C CYS A 289 2.99 -23.07 13.10
N TYR A 290 3.22 -23.29 14.39
CA TYR A 290 4.11 -24.37 14.86
C TYR A 290 3.37 -25.71 14.98
N ARG A 291 2.04 -25.68 14.98
CA ARG A 291 1.16 -26.86 14.96
C ARG A 291 -0.11 -26.53 14.20
N THR A 292 -0.58 -27.47 13.38
CA THR A 292 -1.85 -27.35 12.65
C THR A 292 -2.68 -28.60 12.85
N THR A 293 -4.01 -28.42 12.93
CA THR A 293 -4.99 -29.49 12.99
C THR A 293 -6.05 -29.24 11.92
N MET A 294 -6.37 -30.24 11.14
CA MET A 294 -7.45 -30.13 10.16
C MET A 294 -8.79 -30.39 10.83
N ARG A 295 -9.71 -29.46 10.68
CA ARG A 295 -11.05 -29.49 11.26
C ARG A 295 -12.10 -29.29 10.15
N THR A 296 -13.37 -29.57 10.45
CA THR A 296 -14.47 -29.12 9.58
C THR A 296 -14.56 -27.59 9.58
N HIS A 297 -15.01 -27.01 8.47
CA HIS A 297 -15.29 -25.58 8.40
C HIS A 297 -16.34 -25.17 9.43
N PHE A 298 -16.13 -24.03 10.09
CA PHE A 298 -16.92 -23.62 11.24
C PHE A 298 -18.41 -23.47 10.91
N GLU A 299 -18.75 -22.70 9.90
CA GLU A 299 -20.13 -22.35 9.59
C GLU A 299 -20.88 -23.47 8.85
N SER A 300 -20.22 -24.17 7.95
CA SER A 300 -20.88 -25.22 7.15
C SER A 300 -20.85 -26.62 7.78
N GLY A 301 -19.94 -26.84 8.73
CA GLY A 301 -19.72 -28.14 9.35
C GLY A 301 -19.11 -29.22 8.44
N ILE A 302 -18.80 -28.86 7.17
CA ILE A 302 -18.20 -29.75 6.16
C ILE A 302 -16.84 -29.28 5.70
N GLY A 303 -16.20 -30.03 4.82
CA GLY A 303 -14.91 -29.70 4.23
C GLY A 303 -13.78 -29.68 5.24
N VAL A 304 -12.67 -29.04 4.84
CA VAL A 304 -11.46 -28.98 5.65
C VAL A 304 -11.06 -27.52 5.87
N ALA A 305 -10.91 -27.14 7.12
CA ALA A 305 -10.43 -25.85 7.59
C ALA A 305 -9.16 -26.04 8.43
N VAL A 306 -8.32 -25.04 8.48
CA VAL A 306 -7.09 -25.05 9.27
C VAL A 306 -7.34 -24.48 10.66
N GLN A 307 -7.03 -25.25 11.70
CA GLN A 307 -6.83 -24.79 13.07
C GLN A 307 -5.34 -24.75 13.33
N GLY A 308 -4.79 -23.54 13.44
CA GLY A 308 -3.34 -23.32 13.60
C GLY A 308 -3.01 -22.74 14.95
N ASP A 309 -1.95 -23.22 15.57
CA ASP A 309 -1.33 -22.62 16.74
C ASP A 309 -0.19 -21.72 16.29
N MET A 310 -0.41 -20.43 16.39
CA MET A 310 0.56 -19.41 16.00
C MET A 310 1.53 -19.11 17.15
N PRO A 311 2.82 -18.83 16.88
CA PRO A 311 3.77 -18.43 17.91
C PRO A 311 3.30 -17.22 18.71
N LEU A 312 3.52 -17.23 20.05
CA LEU A 312 3.18 -16.10 20.92
C LEU A 312 4.29 -15.03 20.88
N THR A 313 4.36 -14.29 19.81
CA THR A 313 5.38 -13.27 19.51
C THR A 313 4.72 -11.96 19.07
N ASP A 314 5.53 -11.01 18.59
CA ASP A 314 5.03 -9.75 18.03
C ASP A 314 4.41 -9.97 16.64
N TYR A 315 3.31 -9.28 16.40
CA TYR A 315 2.60 -9.25 15.12
C TYR A 315 2.24 -7.83 14.72
N THR A 316 2.17 -7.61 13.43
CA THR A 316 1.59 -6.40 12.84
C THR A 316 0.18 -6.72 12.35
N ILE A 317 -0.79 -5.90 12.75
CA ILE A 317 -2.19 -5.97 12.30
C ILE A 317 -2.39 -4.82 11.34
N MET A 318 -2.89 -5.11 10.14
CA MET A 318 -3.05 -4.09 9.12
C MET A 318 -4.32 -4.28 8.28
N LYS A 319 -4.80 -3.18 7.72
CA LYS A 319 -5.83 -3.16 6.70
C LYS A 319 -5.56 -2.02 5.73
N TRP A 320 -5.55 -2.33 4.45
CA TRP A 320 -5.56 -1.37 3.37
C TRP A 320 -6.88 -1.48 2.64
N GLY A 321 -7.63 -0.40 2.52
CA GLY A 321 -8.99 -0.45 2.02
C GLY A 321 -9.52 0.88 1.52
N GLY A 322 -10.85 0.92 1.37
CA GLY A 322 -11.54 1.94 0.61
C GLY A 322 -11.66 1.53 -0.87
N ARG A 323 -12.66 2.05 -1.57
CA ARG A 323 -12.91 1.68 -2.97
C ARG A 323 -11.73 1.96 -3.91
N ARG A 324 -10.92 2.99 -3.58
CA ARG A 324 -9.68 3.35 -4.29
C ARG A 324 -8.42 3.03 -3.51
N LEU A 325 -8.52 2.19 -2.47
CA LEU A 325 -7.40 1.86 -1.59
C LEU A 325 -6.75 3.13 -1.00
N ASP A 326 -7.58 4.06 -0.58
CA ASP A 326 -7.20 5.39 -0.10
C ASP A 326 -7.16 5.49 1.43
N LYS A 327 -7.45 4.39 2.13
CA LYS A 327 -7.49 4.31 3.59
C LYS A 327 -6.60 3.19 4.09
N PHE A 328 -5.95 3.38 5.23
CA PHE A 328 -5.24 2.30 5.88
C PHE A 328 -5.32 2.36 7.40
N PHE A 329 -5.14 1.21 7.99
CA PHE A 329 -4.91 1.03 9.43
C PHE A 329 -3.71 0.13 9.62
N VAL A 330 -2.84 0.43 10.59
CA VAL A 330 -1.75 -0.44 11.01
C VAL A 330 -1.39 -0.22 12.47
N THR A 331 -1.20 -1.32 13.19
CA THR A 331 -0.70 -1.33 14.57
C THR A 331 0.11 -2.59 14.83
N GLU A 332 0.78 -2.65 15.96
CA GLU A 332 1.53 -3.81 16.43
C GLU A 332 0.95 -4.31 17.75
N ALA A 333 1.03 -5.60 17.96
CA ALA A 333 0.59 -6.24 19.19
C ALA A 333 1.37 -7.53 19.45
N LYS A 334 1.44 -7.94 20.69
CA LYS A 334 1.98 -9.24 21.08
C LYS A 334 0.84 -10.27 21.14
N ALA A 335 1.07 -11.45 20.58
CA ALA A 335 0.16 -12.57 20.78
C ALA A 335 0.35 -13.14 22.20
N ILE A 336 -0.77 -13.36 22.87
CA ILE A 336 -0.78 -13.85 24.27
C ILE A 336 -1.37 -15.23 24.43
N GLU A 337 -2.22 -15.67 23.48
CA GLU A 337 -2.91 -16.96 23.58
C GLU A 337 -3.43 -17.42 22.21
N ASN A 338 -3.39 -18.73 21.94
CA ASN A 338 -4.20 -19.39 20.92
C ASN A 338 -5.46 -19.94 21.59
N GLN A 339 -6.65 -19.64 21.05
CA GLN A 339 -7.93 -20.10 21.59
C GLN A 339 -8.57 -21.18 20.70
N TYR A 340 -9.52 -21.91 21.27
CA TYR A 340 -10.12 -23.09 20.62
C TYR A 340 -11.64 -23.15 20.83
N SER A 341 -12.29 -22.00 20.87
CA SER A 341 -13.74 -21.91 21.02
C SER A 341 -14.44 -22.49 19.79
N GLU A 342 -15.48 -23.28 20.01
CA GLU A 342 -16.32 -23.83 18.95
C GLU A 342 -17.29 -22.79 18.34
N HIS A 343 -17.32 -21.58 18.88
CA HIS A 343 -18.20 -20.50 18.42
C HIS A 343 -17.56 -19.59 17.35
N PHE A 344 -16.32 -19.85 16.97
CA PHE A 344 -15.58 -19.04 15.99
C PHE A 344 -14.87 -19.89 14.95
N CYS A 345 -14.38 -19.24 13.90
CA CYS A 345 -13.50 -19.87 12.92
C CYS A 345 -12.29 -20.54 13.59
N ARG A 346 -11.72 -21.54 12.95
CA ARG A 346 -10.87 -22.57 13.59
C ARG A 346 -9.56 -22.06 14.13
N THR A 347 -8.84 -21.19 13.40
CA THR A 347 -7.62 -20.55 13.94
C THR A 347 -8.01 -19.30 14.70
N GLN A 348 -7.62 -19.22 15.96
CA GLN A 348 -7.99 -18.14 16.87
C GLN A 348 -6.75 -17.66 17.63
N ILE A 349 -6.43 -16.37 17.49
CA ILE A 349 -5.29 -15.76 18.18
C ILE A 349 -5.73 -14.53 18.95
N MET A 350 -5.37 -14.48 20.24
CA MET A 350 -5.60 -13.33 21.12
C MET A 350 -4.35 -12.44 21.10
N LEU A 351 -4.57 -11.17 20.77
CA LEU A 351 -3.53 -10.15 20.73
C LEU A 351 -3.73 -9.11 21.82
N ASP A 352 -2.64 -8.73 22.50
CA ASP A 352 -2.60 -7.72 23.55
C ASP A 352 -2.68 -6.31 22.92
N VAL A 353 -3.87 -5.95 22.50
CA VAL A 353 -4.17 -4.64 21.90
C VAL A 353 -5.65 -4.31 21.99
N ASN A 354 -5.97 -3.10 22.43
CA ASN A 354 -7.33 -2.58 22.42
C ASN A 354 -7.65 -1.94 21.06
N LEU A 355 -8.41 -2.64 20.22
CA LEU A 355 -8.86 -2.14 18.92
C LEU A 355 -10.31 -1.60 18.95
N LYS A 356 -10.99 -1.56 20.10
CA LYS A 356 -12.35 -1.00 20.20
C LYS A 356 -12.48 0.40 19.59
N PRO A 357 -11.57 1.38 19.88
CA PRO A 357 -11.72 2.74 19.35
C PRO A 357 -11.65 2.81 17.82
N TYR A 358 -10.91 1.89 17.20
CA TYR A 358 -10.84 1.78 15.76
C TYR A 358 -12.01 0.96 15.19
N LEU A 359 -12.18 -0.28 15.64
CA LEU A 359 -13.13 -1.22 15.05
C LEU A 359 -14.59 -0.81 15.23
N LEU A 360 -14.94 -0.19 16.36
CA LEU A 360 -16.33 0.21 16.64
C LEU A 360 -16.72 1.57 16.08
N HIS A 361 -15.77 2.39 15.63
CA HIS A 361 -16.07 3.76 15.19
C HIS A 361 -15.53 4.12 13.80
N ARG A 362 -14.42 3.51 13.36
CA ARG A 362 -13.71 3.93 12.15
C ARG A 362 -13.14 2.75 11.35
N THR A 363 -13.76 1.59 11.46
CA THR A 363 -13.26 0.37 10.79
C THR A 363 -13.17 0.52 9.27
N ILE A 364 -12.19 -0.15 8.70
CA ILE A 364 -12.02 -0.30 7.25
C ILE A 364 -12.40 -1.74 6.87
N GLY A 365 -13.72 -1.99 6.74
CA GLY A 365 -14.24 -3.33 6.45
C GLY A 365 -14.07 -4.31 7.61
N ASN A 366 -14.33 -5.58 7.34
CA ASN A 366 -14.33 -6.66 8.32
C ASN A 366 -12.95 -7.30 8.49
N HIS A 367 -12.47 -8.02 7.45
CA HIS A 367 -11.21 -8.74 7.55
C HIS A 367 -10.02 -7.81 7.71
N HIS A 368 -9.12 -8.20 8.61
CA HIS A 368 -7.80 -7.59 8.79
C HIS A 368 -6.72 -8.62 8.48
N VAL A 369 -5.53 -8.15 8.23
CA VAL A 369 -4.37 -8.99 7.93
C VAL A 369 -3.40 -8.94 9.10
N ILE A 370 -2.95 -10.12 9.53
CA ILE A 370 -1.98 -10.29 10.60
C ILE A 370 -0.72 -10.91 10.00
N ILE A 371 0.43 -10.28 10.22
CA ILE A 371 1.75 -10.77 9.81
C ILE A 371 2.67 -10.84 11.01
N ARG A 372 3.65 -11.77 10.98
CA ARG A 372 4.63 -11.90 12.06
C ARG A 372 5.59 -10.71 12.05
N GLY A 373 6.00 -10.26 13.23
CA GLY A 373 7.00 -9.20 13.38
C GLY A 373 6.42 -7.79 13.47
N ARG A 374 7.34 -6.82 13.53
CA ARG A 374 7.07 -5.39 13.72
C ARG A 374 7.34 -4.63 12.43
N HIS A 375 6.31 -4.43 11.64
CA HIS A 375 6.37 -3.80 10.32
C HIS A 375 5.57 -2.48 10.23
N ALA A 376 4.96 -2.02 11.33
CA ALA A 376 4.08 -0.87 11.29
C ALA A 376 4.77 0.42 10.83
N ALA A 377 6.02 0.62 11.18
CA ALA A 377 6.78 1.80 10.76
C ALA A 377 7.01 1.82 9.24
N GLU A 378 7.41 0.69 8.67
CA GLU A 378 7.64 0.51 7.23
C GLU A 378 6.35 0.68 6.43
N ILE A 379 5.27 0.05 6.89
CA ILE A 379 3.95 0.15 6.25
C ILE A 379 3.44 1.58 6.30
N ARG A 380 3.52 2.28 7.45
CA ARG A 380 3.11 3.69 7.54
C ARG A 380 3.90 4.58 6.61
N ARG A 381 5.22 4.36 6.50
CA ARG A 381 6.06 5.10 5.57
C ARG A 381 5.58 4.89 4.14
N PHE A 382 5.42 3.65 3.69
CA PHE A 382 4.90 3.31 2.37
C PHE A 382 3.55 3.96 2.10
N MET A 383 2.58 3.85 3.02
CA MET A 383 1.25 4.43 2.86
C MET A 383 1.31 5.96 2.73
N LYS A 384 2.10 6.61 3.58
CA LYS A 384 2.26 8.07 3.58
C LYS A 384 2.94 8.57 2.30
N GLU A 385 3.99 7.91 1.84
CA GLU A 385 4.71 8.24 0.60
C GLU A 385 3.81 8.12 -0.63
N ASN A 386 2.82 7.22 -0.58
CA ASN A 386 1.86 7.01 -1.66
C ASN A 386 0.54 7.80 -1.48
N GLY A 387 0.47 8.72 -0.51
CA GLY A 387 -0.69 9.59 -0.29
C GLY A 387 -1.93 8.88 0.25
N ILE A 388 -1.77 7.69 0.82
CA ILE A 388 -2.85 6.90 1.43
C ILE A 388 -3.02 7.35 2.88
N LYS A 389 -4.26 7.60 3.32
CA LYS A 389 -4.59 8.21 4.63
C LYS A 389 -5.13 7.23 5.64
#